data_05f7a4b9c685e7d223489dee658bf0c1
#
_entry.id   05f7a4b9c685e7d223489dee658bf0c1
#
_cell.length_a   1.000
_cell.length_b   1.000
_cell.length_c   1.000
_cell.angle_alpha   90.00
_cell.angle_beta   90.00
_cell.angle_gamma   90.00
#
_symmetry.space_group_name_H-M   'P 1'
#
loop_
_entity.id
_entity.type
_entity.pdbx_description
1 polymer ?
#
loop_
_entity_poly.entity_id
_entity_poly.type
_entity_poly.pdbx_seq_one_letter_code
_entity_poly.pdbx_strand_id
1 'polypeptide(L)'
;CSSDLPIEVKRKIGYLPEDVGFYDDMTGPENLIYTARLNGISDAEAKVRALELMEHVGLAGQMKKKTGKYSRGMRQRLGLADVLIKNPEIIILDEPTSGIDPAGVQEFIELIRQLSRKEGLTVLFSSHHLDQVQKVCDRVGLFNSGKLVTLIDMSDLKDKHQELSDIYNHYMEEGGERHE
;
A
#
# COMPACT_ATOMS: atom_id res chain seq x y z
N CYS A 1 -3.22 0.78 20.91
CA CYS A 1 -4.02 2.00 20.69
C CYS A 1 -4.87 2.01 19.41
N SER A 2 -5.16 0.87 18.78
CA SER A 2 -6.08 0.81 17.63
C SER A 2 -7.53 0.53 18.02
N SER A 3 -7.84 0.45 19.31
CA SER A 3 -9.17 0.11 19.83
C SER A 3 -10.19 1.24 19.76
N ASP A 4 -9.74 2.48 19.58
CA ASP A 4 -10.60 3.66 19.80
C ASP A 4 -11.18 4.28 18.52
N LEU A 5 -10.82 3.74 17.34
CA LEU A 5 -11.45 4.18 16.10
C LEU A 5 -12.84 3.58 15.97
N PRO A 6 -13.90 4.41 15.75
CA PRO A 6 -15.24 3.91 15.47
C PRO A 6 -15.23 2.87 14.33
N ILE A 7 -16.10 1.87 14.44
CA ILE A 7 -16.22 0.79 13.43
C ILE A 7 -16.44 1.36 12.03
N GLU A 8 -17.18 2.46 11.93
CA GLU A 8 -17.44 3.15 10.67
C GLU A 8 -16.15 3.67 10.00
N VAL A 9 -15.21 4.20 10.78
CA VAL A 9 -13.92 4.65 10.27
C VAL A 9 -13.08 3.45 9.80
N LYS A 10 -13.08 2.35 10.57
CA LYS A 10 -12.36 1.12 10.20
C LYS A 10 -12.88 0.49 8.90
N ARG A 11 -14.17 0.64 8.60
CA ARG A 11 -14.75 0.18 7.34
C ARG A 11 -14.23 0.95 6.14
N LYS A 12 -13.93 2.24 6.31
CA LYS A 12 -13.45 3.13 5.25
C LYS A 12 -11.95 3.07 5.01
N ILE A 13 -11.18 2.48 5.94
CA ILE A 13 -9.73 2.41 5.88
C ILE A 13 -9.31 0.97 5.61
N GLY A 14 -8.49 0.77 4.56
CA GLY A 14 -7.76 -0.46 4.33
C GLY A 14 -6.33 -0.35 4.84
N TYR A 15 -5.77 -1.43 5.39
CA TYR A 15 -4.38 -1.48 5.84
C TYR A 15 -3.67 -2.70 5.28
N LEU A 16 -2.56 -2.49 4.60
CA LEU A 16 -1.66 -3.51 4.10
C LEU A 16 -0.37 -3.46 4.90
N PRO A 17 -0.10 -4.43 5.78
CA PRO A 17 1.17 -4.53 6.50
C PRO A 17 2.31 -4.95 5.56
N GLU A 18 3.56 -4.73 5.97
CA GLU A 18 4.75 -5.17 5.24
C GLU A 18 4.72 -6.69 4.97
N ASP A 19 4.37 -7.49 5.99
CA ASP A 19 4.22 -8.94 5.86
C ASP A 19 2.74 -9.32 5.81
N VAL A 20 2.30 -9.74 4.63
CA VAL A 20 0.92 -10.15 4.40
C VAL A 20 0.75 -11.64 4.68
N GLY A 21 -0.06 -11.95 5.70
CA GLY A 21 -0.44 -13.32 6.03
C GLY A 21 -1.64 -13.80 5.21
N PHE A 22 -1.48 -14.90 4.47
CA PHE A 22 -2.55 -15.59 3.77
C PHE A 22 -2.62 -17.05 4.21
N TYR A 23 -3.76 -17.70 4.01
CA TYR A 23 -3.90 -19.13 4.15
C TYR A 23 -3.20 -19.81 2.97
N ASP A 24 -2.01 -20.32 3.19
CA ASP A 24 -1.10 -20.84 2.17
C ASP A 24 -1.66 -22.00 1.36
N ASP A 25 -2.58 -22.77 1.95
CA ASP A 25 -3.28 -23.87 1.29
C ASP A 25 -4.48 -23.46 0.44
N MET A 26 -4.86 -22.18 0.50
CA MET A 26 -5.93 -21.60 -0.31
C MET A 26 -5.36 -20.88 -1.53
N THR A 27 -6.17 -20.75 -2.56
CA THR A 27 -5.88 -19.91 -3.73
C THR A 27 -6.08 -18.43 -3.41
N GLY A 28 -5.61 -17.52 -4.30
CA GLY A 28 -5.85 -16.08 -4.16
C GLY A 28 -7.34 -15.74 -4.04
N PRO A 29 -8.21 -16.18 -4.99
CA PRO A 29 -9.65 -15.94 -4.88
C PRO A 29 -10.28 -16.47 -3.60
N GLU A 30 -9.88 -17.65 -3.10
CA GLU A 30 -10.42 -18.21 -1.86
C GLU A 30 -10.06 -17.36 -0.64
N ASN A 31 -8.82 -16.83 -0.56
CA ASN A 31 -8.42 -15.89 0.49
C ASN A 31 -9.27 -14.62 0.43
N LEU A 32 -9.44 -14.01 -0.76
CA LEU A 32 -10.25 -12.80 -0.94
C LEU A 32 -11.72 -13.02 -0.56
N ILE A 33 -12.31 -14.15 -0.96
CA ILE A 33 -13.68 -14.51 -0.59
C ILE A 33 -13.80 -14.66 0.93
N TYR A 34 -12.81 -15.25 1.58
CA TYR A 34 -12.80 -15.38 3.03
C TYR A 34 -12.82 -14.03 3.72
N THR A 35 -11.93 -13.09 3.31
CA THR A 35 -11.90 -11.72 3.84
C THR A 35 -13.21 -10.98 3.55
N ALA A 36 -13.78 -11.12 2.35
CA ALA A 36 -15.06 -10.52 2.00
C ALA A 36 -16.19 -10.94 2.95
N ARG A 37 -16.27 -12.24 3.25
CA ARG A 37 -17.25 -12.78 4.21
C ARG A 37 -17.09 -12.21 5.61
N LEU A 38 -15.84 -12.05 6.10
CA LEU A 38 -15.57 -11.42 7.39
C LEU A 38 -16.01 -9.96 7.44
N ASN A 39 -16.07 -9.29 6.28
CA ASN A 39 -16.58 -7.93 6.14
C ASN A 39 -18.09 -7.87 5.85
N GLY A 40 -18.81 -8.99 5.91
CA GLY A 40 -20.25 -9.06 5.73
C GLY A 40 -20.73 -8.99 4.27
N ILE A 41 -19.85 -9.21 3.30
CA ILE A 41 -20.17 -9.28 1.88
C ILE A 41 -20.77 -10.66 1.57
N SER A 42 -21.85 -10.69 0.79
CA SER A 42 -22.51 -11.94 0.42
C SER A 42 -21.61 -12.84 -0.44
N ASP A 43 -21.82 -14.17 -0.38
CA ASP A 43 -21.03 -15.15 -1.14
C ASP A 43 -21.04 -14.90 -2.65
N ALA A 44 -22.18 -14.50 -3.19
CA ALA A 44 -22.31 -14.21 -4.62
C ALA A 44 -21.47 -12.99 -5.03
N GLU A 45 -21.57 -11.93 -4.26
CA GLU A 45 -20.81 -10.68 -4.47
C GLU A 45 -19.32 -10.88 -4.20
N ALA A 46 -18.95 -11.60 -3.14
CA ALA A 46 -17.57 -11.89 -2.79
C ALA A 46 -16.83 -12.64 -3.93
N LYS A 47 -17.49 -13.59 -4.58
CA LYS A 47 -16.93 -14.32 -5.72
C LYS A 47 -16.66 -13.40 -6.91
N VAL A 48 -17.61 -12.54 -7.24
CA VAL A 48 -17.46 -11.59 -8.36
C VAL A 48 -16.32 -10.63 -8.07
N ARG A 49 -16.36 -9.96 -6.92
CA ARG A 49 -15.32 -9.01 -6.52
C ARG A 49 -13.92 -9.64 -6.44
N ALA A 50 -13.82 -10.85 -5.90
CA ALA A 50 -12.53 -11.54 -5.82
C ALA A 50 -11.91 -11.79 -7.20
N LEU A 51 -12.70 -12.19 -8.19
CA LEU A 51 -12.19 -12.40 -9.55
C LEU A 51 -11.79 -11.09 -10.21
N GLU A 52 -12.63 -10.06 -10.11
CA GLU A 52 -12.34 -8.71 -10.63
C GLU A 52 -11.07 -8.13 -10.02
N LEU A 53 -10.89 -8.25 -8.71
CA LEU A 53 -9.69 -7.77 -8.02
C LEU A 53 -8.44 -8.55 -8.39
N MET A 54 -8.54 -9.88 -8.59
CA MET A 54 -7.41 -10.67 -9.09
C MET A 54 -6.95 -10.22 -10.49
N GLU A 55 -7.88 -9.85 -11.35
CA GLU A 55 -7.56 -9.26 -12.66
C GLU A 55 -6.94 -7.87 -12.50
N HIS A 56 -7.55 -7.03 -11.67
CA HIS A 56 -7.14 -5.65 -11.43
C HIS A 56 -5.69 -5.56 -10.90
N VAL A 57 -5.29 -6.46 -10.00
CA VAL A 57 -3.91 -6.49 -9.47
C VAL A 57 -2.93 -7.30 -10.34
N GLY A 58 -3.34 -7.75 -11.52
CA GLY A 58 -2.50 -8.48 -12.48
C GLY A 58 -2.21 -9.93 -12.09
N LEU A 59 -3.10 -10.56 -11.33
CA LEU A 59 -3.00 -11.97 -10.90
C LEU A 59 -3.98 -12.92 -11.61
N ALA A 60 -4.62 -12.50 -12.71
CA ALA A 60 -5.57 -13.31 -13.48
C ALA A 60 -5.05 -14.70 -13.84
N GLY A 61 -3.79 -14.78 -14.30
CA GLY A 61 -3.14 -16.06 -14.65
C GLY A 61 -2.77 -16.96 -13.47
N GLN A 62 -2.99 -16.51 -12.22
CA GLN A 62 -2.56 -17.20 -11.00
C GLN A 62 -3.73 -17.67 -10.11
N MET A 63 -4.97 -17.53 -10.58
CA MET A 63 -6.19 -17.80 -9.80
C MET A 63 -6.27 -19.24 -9.25
N LYS A 64 -5.67 -20.22 -9.93
CA LYS A 64 -5.69 -21.63 -9.53
C LYS A 64 -4.50 -22.03 -8.66
N LYS A 65 -3.51 -21.14 -8.49
CA LYS A 65 -2.29 -21.43 -7.73
C LYS A 65 -2.51 -21.11 -6.26
N LYS A 66 -2.06 -22.01 -5.38
CA LYS A 66 -2.10 -21.79 -3.93
C LYS A 66 -1.17 -20.65 -3.53
N THR A 67 -1.59 -19.83 -2.56
CA THR A 67 -0.85 -18.63 -2.14
C THR A 67 0.49 -18.94 -1.50
N GLY A 68 0.67 -20.11 -0.90
CA GLY A 68 1.97 -20.59 -0.42
C GLY A 68 3.04 -20.75 -1.51
N LYS A 69 2.64 -20.75 -2.81
CA LYS A 69 3.55 -20.77 -3.95
C LYS A 69 3.71 -19.41 -4.65
N TYR A 70 3.13 -18.34 -4.08
CA TYR A 70 3.25 -17.00 -4.62
C TYR A 70 4.64 -16.41 -4.31
N SER A 71 5.19 -15.64 -5.25
CA SER A 71 6.35 -14.79 -4.96
C SER A 71 5.96 -13.65 -4.02
N ARG A 72 6.94 -12.96 -3.43
CA ARG A 72 6.66 -11.81 -2.56
C ARG A 72 5.84 -10.75 -3.29
N GLY A 73 6.20 -10.38 -4.52
CA GLY A 73 5.43 -9.43 -5.32
C GLY A 73 3.99 -9.88 -5.61
N MET A 74 3.78 -11.19 -5.85
CA MET A 74 2.42 -11.73 -5.99
C MET A 74 1.63 -11.65 -4.67
N ARG A 75 2.28 -11.90 -3.52
CA ARG A 75 1.64 -11.77 -2.20
C ARG A 75 1.27 -10.32 -1.92
N GLN A 76 2.14 -9.35 -2.23
CA GLN A 76 1.84 -7.92 -2.07
C GLN A 76 0.67 -7.47 -2.98
N ARG A 77 0.63 -7.93 -4.23
CA ARG A 77 -0.51 -7.67 -5.13
C ARG A 77 -1.82 -8.27 -4.61
N LEU A 78 -1.77 -9.49 -4.10
CA LEU A 78 -2.95 -10.11 -3.47
C LEU A 78 -3.34 -9.37 -2.19
N GLY A 79 -2.38 -8.91 -1.38
CA GLY A 79 -2.63 -8.07 -0.21
C GLY A 79 -3.34 -6.76 -0.55
N LEU A 80 -2.94 -6.13 -1.64
CA LEU A 80 -3.63 -4.95 -2.15
C LEU A 80 -5.08 -5.28 -2.56
N ALA A 81 -5.31 -6.40 -3.25
CA ALA A 81 -6.65 -6.88 -3.58
C ALA A 81 -7.50 -7.16 -2.33
N ASP A 82 -6.89 -7.74 -1.29
CA ASP A 82 -7.54 -8.02 -0.01
C ASP A 82 -7.96 -6.74 0.72
N VAL A 83 -7.12 -5.72 0.67
CA VAL A 83 -7.45 -4.40 1.22
C VAL A 83 -8.61 -3.75 0.44
N LEU A 84 -8.63 -3.90 -0.88
CA LEU A 84 -9.65 -3.32 -1.76
C LEU A 84 -11.00 -4.04 -1.69
N ILE A 85 -11.08 -5.29 -1.20
CA ILE A 85 -12.29 -6.12 -1.24
C ILE A 85 -13.50 -5.45 -0.56
N LYS A 86 -13.26 -4.65 0.47
CA LYS A 86 -14.30 -3.92 1.21
C LYS A 86 -14.61 -2.52 0.67
N ASN A 87 -14.03 -2.15 -0.47
CA ASN A 87 -14.18 -0.84 -1.11
C ASN A 87 -13.85 0.34 -0.17
N PRO A 88 -12.61 0.45 0.35
CA PRO A 88 -12.21 1.50 1.26
C PRO A 88 -12.13 2.86 0.54
N GLU A 89 -12.23 3.96 1.31
CA GLU A 89 -11.96 5.33 0.82
C GLU A 89 -10.48 5.69 0.95
N ILE A 90 -9.78 5.08 1.92
CA ILE A 90 -8.38 5.32 2.23
C ILE A 90 -7.67 3.99 2.37
N ILE A 91 -6.48 3.86 1.79
CA ILE A 91 -5.58 2.74 2.05
C ILE A 91 -4.27 3.21 2.66
N ILE A 92 -3.79 2.44 3.62
CA ILE A 92 -2.49 2.62 4.27
C ILE A 92 -1.65 1.40 3.93
N LEU A 93 -0.49 1.62 3.32
CA LEU A 93 0.42 0.57 2.87
C LEU A 93 1.75 0.72 3.60
N ASP A 94 2.14 -0.31 4.35
CA ASP A 94 3.37 -0.30 5.12
C ASP A 94 4.49 -1.00 4.34
N GLU A 95 5.52 -0.25 3.93
CA GLU A 95 6.66 -0.71 3.11
C GLU A 95 6.23 -1.65 1.95
N PRO A 96 5.26 -1.27 1.11
CA PRO A 96 4.58 -2.20 0.22
C PRO A 96 5.45 -2.75 -0.91
N THR A 97 6.64 -2.20 -1.10
CA THR A 97 7.62 -2.62 -2.12
C THR A 97 8.79 -3.41 -1.55
N SER A 98 8.85 -3.60 -0.22
CA SER A 98 9.92 -4.33 0.44
C SER A 98 10.06 -5.76 -0.09
N GLY A 99 11.28 -6.13 -0.52
CA GLY A 99 11.60 -7.48 -1.00
C GLY A 99 10.97 -7.88 -2.33
N ILE A 100 10.46 -6.93 -3.10
CA ILE A 100 10.04 -7.12 -4.50
C ILE A 100 11.23 -6.82 -5.42
N ASP A 101 11.34 -7.54 -6.52
CA ASP A 101 12.35 -7.25 -7.55
C ASP A 101 12.07 -5.89 -8.25
N PRO A 102 13.11 -5.25 -8.84
CA PRO A 102 12.95 -3.89 -9.38
C PRO A 102 11.85 -3.73 -10.44
N ALA A 103 11.62 -4.75 -11.27
CA ALA A 103 10.57 -4.71 -12.29
C ALA A 103 9.19 -4.78 -11.63
N GLY A 104 9.00 -5.70 -10.68
CA GLY A 104 7.78 -5.83 -9.89
C GLY A 104 7.44 -4.58 -9.09
N VAL A 105 8.47 -3.88 -8.56
CA VAL A 105 8.30 -2.60 -7.86
C VAL A 105 7.66 -1.55 -8.78
N GLN A 106 8.18 -1.38 -10.01
CA GLN A 106 7.66 -0.38 -10.95
C GLN A 106 6.19 -0.65 -11.28
N GLU A 107 5.86 -1.92 -11.54
CA GLU A 107 4.48 -2.33 -11.83
C GLU A 107 3.55 -2.12 -10.63
N PHE A 108 4.01 -2.41 -9.41
CA PHE A 108 3.23 -2.23 -8.19
C PHE A 108 2.96 -0.75 -7.89
N ILE A 109 3.97 0.10 -8.07
CA ILE A 109 3.87 1.56 -7.93
C ILE A 109 2.89 2.14 -8.94
N GLU A 110 2.94 1.68 -10.20
CA GLU A 110 1.99 2.15 -11.22
C GLU A 110 0.55 1.71 -10.90
N LEU A 111 0.37 0.52 -10.33
CA LEU A 111 -0.94 0.06 -9.85
C LEU A 111 -1.48 0.99 -8.75
N ILE A 112 -0.68 1.32 -7.73
CA ILE A 112 -1.04 2.28 -6.67
C ILE A 112 -1.45 3.64 -7.27
N ARG A 113 -0.68 4.12 -8.25
CA ARG A 113 -0.94 5.38 -8.92
C ARG A 113 -2.27 5.38 -9.68
N GLN A 114 -2.60 4.27 -10.33
CA GLN A 114 -3.88 4.12 -11.03
C GLN A 114 -5.06 4.13 -10.06
N LEU A 115 -4.98 3.42 -8.94
CA LEU A 115 -5.98 3.44 -7.88
C LEU A 115 -6.24 4.85 -7.35
N SER A 116 -5.17 5.61 -7.07
CA SER A 116 -5.32 6.97 -6.58
C SER A 116 -5.93 7.91 -7.62
N ARG A 117 -5.40 7.92 -8.85
CA ARG A 117 -5.77 8.92 -9.87
C ARG A 117 -7.06 8.62 -10.61
N LYS A 118 -7.34 7.35 -10.90
CA LYS A 118 -8.51 6.95 -11.70
C LYS A 118 -9.72 6.61 -10.84
N GLU A 119 -9.49 6.07 -9.65
CA GLU A 119 -10.55 5.58 -8.77
C GLU A 119 -10.80 6.52 -7.57
N GLY A 120 -10.01 7.60 -7.46
CA GLY A 120 -10.17 8.60 -6.40
C GLY A 120 -9.80 8.10 -5.00
N LEU A 121 -9.05 6.98 -4.92
CA LEU A 121 -8.63 6.38 -3.66
C LEU A 121 -7.52 7.23 -3.01
N THR A 122 -7.68 7.56 -1.74
CA THR A 122 -6.61 8.19 -0.97
C THR A 122 -5.61 7.13 -0.53
N VAL A 123 -4.34 7.29 -0.92
CA VAL A 123 -3.27 6.35 -0.60
C VAL A 123 -2.23 7.00 0.29
N LEU A 124 -1.98 6.40 1.44
CA LEU A 124 -0.85 6.71 2.31
C LEU A 124 0.08 5.49 2.32
N PHE A 125 1.35 5.65 2.02
CA PHE A 125 2.31 4.55 2.17
C PHE A 125 3.61 5.01 2.83
N SER A 126 4.20 4.12 3.64
CA SER A 126 5.55 4.29 4.18
C SER A 126 6.57 3.74 3.18
N SER A 127 7.71 4.39 3.07
CA SER A 127 8.85 3.87 2.31
C SER A 127 10.14 4.55 2.73
N HIS A 128 11.24 3.81 2.71
CA HIS A 128 12.58 4.34 2.84
C HIS A 128 13.27 4.57 1.46
N HIS A 129 12.58 4.28 0.36
CA HIS A 129 13.06 4.48 -1.01
C HIS A 129 12.62 5.84 -1.56
N LEU A 130 13.41 6.88 -1.32
CA LEU A 130 13.09 8.27 -1.67
C LEU A 130 12.81 8.47 -3.17
N ASP A 131 13.51 7.74 -4.05
CA ASP A 131 13.32 7.78 -5.49
C ASP A 131 11.94 7.28 -5.94
N GLN A 132 11.37 6.30 -5.24
CA GLN A 132 10.02 5.80 -5.49
C GLN A 132 8.98 6.81 -5.01
N VAL A 133 9.17 7.32 -3.78
CA VAL A 133 8.31 8.34 -3.18
C VAL A 133 8.23 9.58 -4.06
N GLN A 134 9.35 10.10 -4.52
CA GLN A 134 9.43 11.28 -5.37
C GLN A 134 8.66 11.14 -6.71
N LYS A 135 8.58 9.93 -7.25
CA LYS A 135 7.88 9.67 -8.53
C LYS A 135 6.37 9.58 -8.41
N VAL A 136 5.85 9.23 -7.24
CA VAL A 136 4.45 8.79 -7.08
C VAL A 136 3.65 9.70 -6.19
N CYS A 137 4.24 10.23 -5.11
CA CYS A 137 3.54 11.01 -4.12
C CYS A 137 3.23 12.42 -4.59
N ASP A 138 2.09 12.95 -4.17
CA ASP A 138 1.77 14.36 -4.27
C ASP A 138 2.34 15.14 -3.08
N ARG A 139 2.41 14.49 -1.90
CA ARG A 139 2.93 15.05 -0.65
C ARG A 139 3.76 14.04 0.11
N VAL A 140 4.79 14.48 0.79
CA VAL A 140 5.71 13.63 1.57
C VAL A 140 5.86 14.19 2.98
N GLY A 141 5.61 13.35 3.99
CA GLY A 141 5.93 13.65 5.39
C GLY A 141 7.24 12.98 5.80
N LEU A 142 8.21 13.74 6.27
CA LEU A 142 9.43 13.21 6.86
C LEU A 142 9.26 13.02 8.35
N PHE A 143 9.56 11.80 8.82
CA PHE A 143 9.48 11.45 10.24
C PHE A 143 10.87 11.18 10.79
N ASN A 144 11.15 11.72 11.96
CA ASN A 144 12.35 11.39 12.75
C ASN A 144 11.93 11.12 14.19
N SER A 145 12.38 10.00 14.77
CA SER A 145 12.11 9.61 16.16
C SER A 145 10.62 9.67 16.53
N GLY A 146 9.74 9.24 15.60
CA GLY A 146 8.28 9.20 15.80
C GLY A 146 7.58 10.56 15.69
N LYS A 147 8.28 11.64 15.29
CA LYS A 147 7.72 12.97 15.10
C LYS A 147 7.74 13.35 13.63
N LEU A 148 6.67 13.98 13.16
CA LEU A 148 6.64 14.61 11.84
C LEU A 148 7.54 15.85 11.88
N VAL A 149 8.63 15.82 11.10
CA VAL A 149 9.62 16.91 11.03
C VAL A 149 9.18 17.95 10.03
N THR A 150 8.76 17.52 8.85
CA THR A 150 8.29 18.39 7.79
C THR A 150 7.28 17.71 6.89
N LEU A 151 6.43 18.49 6.24
CA LEU A 151 5.51 18.04 5.20
C LEU A 151 5.82 18.83 3.92
N ILE A 152 6.09 18.11 2.86
CA ILE A 152 6.58 18.65 1.59
C ILE A 152 5.52 18.39 0.51
N ASP A 153 5.17 19.43 -0.23
CA ASP A 153 4.40 19.29 -1.47
C ASP A 153 5.38 19.01 -2.62
N MET A 154 5.11 17.98 -3.40
CA MET A 154 6.02 17.54 -4.46
C MET A 154 6.03 18.49 -5.67
N SER A 155 5.01 19.34 -5.81
CA SER A 155 5.00 20.42 -6.80
C SER A 155 6.06 21.48 -6.48
N ASP A 156 6.21 21.84 -5.20
CA ASP A 156 7.18 22.84 -4.76
C ASP A 156 8.63 22.42 -5.02
N LEU A 157 8.92 21.11 -4.89
CA LEU A 157 10.25 20.57 -5.20
C LEU A 157 10.59 20.66 -6.68
N LYS A 158 9.62 20.37 -7.55
CA LYS A 158 9.81 20.43 -9.00
C LYS A 158 10.07 21.85 -9.45
N ASP A 159 9.36 22.84 -8.89
CA ASP A 159 9.51 24.25 -9.22
C ASP A 159 10.86 24.81 -8.78
N LYS A 160 11.41 24.29 -7.67
CA LYS A 160 12.71 24.71 -7.12
C LYS A 160 13.88 23.88 -7.65
N HIS A 161 13.65 22.88 -8.49
CA HIS A 161 14.67 21.93 -8.98
C HIS A 161 15.47 21.28 -7.83
N GLN A 162 14.80 20.99 -6.70
CA GLN A 162 15.38 20.32 -5.53
C GLN A 162 15.04 18.83 -5.53
N GLU A 163 15.96 18.01 -5.06
CA GLU A 163 15.71 16.58 -4.86
C GLU A 163 15.24 16.30 -3.41
N LEU A 164 14.36 15.32 -3.27
CA LEU A 164 13.86 14.90 -1.95
C LEU A 164 15.00 14.40 -1.06
N SER A 165 16.03 13.77 -1.65
CA SER A 165 17.24 13.31 -0.97
C SER A 165 18.00 14.42 -0.25
N ASP A 166 18.10 15.61 -0.84
CA ASP A 166 18.80 16.74 -0.24
C ASP A 166 18.09 17.24 1.01
N ILE A 167 16.77 17.33 0.93
CA ILE A 167 15.92 17.71 2.06
C ILE A 167 15.98 16.66 3.16
N TYR A 168 15.91 15.37 2.79
CA TYR A 168 16.00 14.27 3.73
C TYR A 168 17.32 14.34 4.52
N ASN A 169 18.46 14.47 3.83
CA ASN A 169 19.78 14.55 4.45
C ASN A 169 19.89 15.75 5.40
N HIS A 170 19.44 16.93 4.99
CA HIS A 170 19.44 18.12 5.82
C HIS A 170 18.71 17.92 7.17
N TYR A 171 17.50 17.36 7.14
CA TYR A 171 16.74 17.11 8.37
C TYR A 171 17.23 15.94 9.22
N MET A 172 17.94 14.97 8.61
CA MET A 172 18.51 13.86 9.38
C MET A 172 19.83 14.25 10.03
N GLU A 173 20.65 15.10 9.41
CA GLU A 173 21.89 15.64 9.99
C GLU A 173 21.60 16.58 11.15
N GLU A 174 20.66 17.52 11.01
CA GLU A 174 20.29 18.45 12.10
C GLU A 174 19.62 17.74 13.30
N GLY A 175 18.98 16.60 13.08
CA GLY A 175 18.37 15.79 14.14
C GLY A 175 19.41 15.02 14.97
N GLY A 176 20.61 14.78 14.45
CA GLY A 176 21.72 14.11 15.14
C GLY A 176 22.44 15.00 16.16
N GLU A 177 22.41 16.30 15.99
CA GLU A 177 23.16 17.25 16.85
C GLU A 177 22.40 17.66 18.15
N ARG A 178 21.16 17.21 18.35
CA ARG A 178 20.35 17.58 19.54
C ARG A 178 20.29 16.52 20.65
N HIS A 179 21.15 15.54 20.62
CA HIS A 179 21.27 14.49 21.66
C HIS A 179 22.71 14.38 22.19
N GLU A 180 23.30 15.48 22.66
CA GLU A 180 24.36 15.49 23.64
C GLU A 180 23.94 16.28 24.90
#